data_a8660a225dc5e343783a2e963ccaa210
#
_entry.id   a8660a225dc5e343783a2e963ccaa210
#
_cell.length_a   1.000
_cell.length_b   1.000
_cell.length_c   1.000
_cell.angle_alpha   90.00
_cell.angle_beta   90.00
_cell.angle_gamma   90.00
#
_symmetry.space_group_name_H-M   'P 1'
#
loop_
_entity.id
_entity.type
_entity.pdbx_description
1 polymer ?
#
loop_
_entity_poly.entity_id
_entity_poly.type
_entity_poly.pdbx_seq_one_letter_code
_entity_poly.pdbx_strand_id
1 'polypeptide(L)'
;MTKKILTNIIFWLHFPIVIIYFGLFFIPKSLWKDNITFHFWYVMIIFLIQIIWGTVIYPKTKKIEIICPLTTLMQRLRGYEIENERNYNHSFTSELLEKLKIKLKYNIVSVIIMFSILIVVIQYFFFN
;
A
#
# COMPACT_ATOMS: atom_id res chain seq x y z
N MET A 1 -21.32 15.00 7.17
CA MET A 1 -20.40 13.90 7.53
C MET A 1 -19.14 14.50 8.11
N THR A 2 -18.69 14.03 9.27
CA THR A 2 -17.49 14.57 9.91
C THR A 2 -16.22 14.04 9.22
N LYS A 3 -15.13 14.82 9.31
CA LYS A 3 -13.81 14.39 8.78
C LYS A 3 -13.35 13.06 9.40
N LYS A 4 -13.67 12.83 10.68
CA LYS A 4 -13.35 11.59 11.39
C LYS A 4 -14.04 10.37 10.75
N ILE A 5 -15.31 10.50 10.40
CA ILE A 5 -16.09 9.43 9.74
C ILE A 5 -15.50 9.13 8.37
N LEU A 6 -15.19 10.18 7.58
CA LEU A 6 -14.56 10.03 6.27
C LEU A 6 -13.20 9.34 6.36
N THR A 7 -12.39 9.73 7.34
CA THR A 7 -11.08 9.09 7.57
C THR A 7 -11.23 7.60 7.87
N ASN A 8 -12.20 7.24 8.71
CA ASN A 8 -12.47 5.84 9.01
C ASN A 8 -12.97 5.06 7.78
N ILE A 9 -13.83 5.65 6.98
CA ILE A 9 -14.33 5.02 5.74
C ILE A 9 -13.15 4.75 4.80
N ILE A 10 -12.27 5.72 4.58
CA ILE A 10 -11.10 5.56 3.71
C ILE A 10 -10.15 4.49 4.26
N PHE A 11 -9.96 4.46 5.58
CA PHE A 11 -9.14 3.43 6.22
C PHE A 11 -9.68 2.02 5.92
N TRP A 12 -10.99 1.82 6.11
CA TRP A 12 -11.60 0.52 5.88
C TRP A 12 -11.74 0.15 4.41
N LEU A 13 -11.81 1.13 3.49
CA LEU A 13 -11.73 0.87 2.04
C LEU A 13 -10.34 0.39 1.62
N HIS A 14 -9.30 0.82 2.32
CA HIS A 14 -7.92 0.39 2.07
C HIS A 14 -7.69 -1.06 2.52
N PHE A 15 -8.41 -1.51 3.54
CA PHE A 15 -8.22 -2.81 4.16
C PHE A 15 -8.36 -3.99 3.17
N PRO A 16 -9.42 -4.08 2.34
CA PRO A 16 -9.53 -5.17 1.36
C PRO A 16 -8.38 -5.20 0.36
N ILE A 17 -7.87 -4.03 -0.03
CA ILE A 17 -6.74 -3.94 -0.96
C ILE A 17 -5.51 -4.65 -0.39
N VAL A 18 -5.21 -4.40 0.87
CA VAL A 18 -4.07 -5.02 1.57
C VAL A 18 -4.32 -6.51 1.81
N ILE A 19 -5.53 -6.90 2.17
CA ILE A 19 -5.89 -8.31 2.39
C ILE A 19 -5.74 -9.12 1.09
N ILE A 20 -6.19 -8.60 -0.04
CA ILE A 20 -6.02 -9.25 -1.34
C ILE A 20 -4.54 -9.34 -1.69
N TYR A 21 -3.78 -8.25 -1.49
CA TYR A 21 -2.36 -8.19 -1.78
C TYR A 21 -1.58 -9.32 -1.09
N PHE A 22 -1.75 -9.46 0.22
CA PHE A 22 -1.04 -10.49 0.98
C PHE A 22 -1.72 -11.86 0.92
N GLY A 23 -3.04 -11.90 0.83
CA GLY A 23 -3.81 -13.14 0.79
C GLY A 23 -3.50 -13.99 -0.43
N LEU A 24 -3.20 -13.37 -1.57
CA LEU A 24 -2.87 -14.08 -2.80
C LEU A 24 -1.59 -14.93 -2.69
N PHE A 25 -0.68 -14.62 -1.76
CA PHE A 25 0.48 -15.47 -1.49
C PHE A 25 0.10 -16.84 -0.93
N PHE A 26 -1.06 -16.93 -0.26
CA PHE A 26 -1.51 -18.14 0.41
C PHE A 26 -2.44 -19.00 -0.44
N ILE A 27 -2.83 -18.53 -1.63
CA ILE A 27 -3.68 -19.30 -2.54
C ILE A 27 -2.79 -20.16 -3.44
N PRO A 28 -2.85 -21.50 -3.32
CA PRO A 28 -2.04 -22.37 -4.16
C PRO A 28 -2.57 -22.43 -5.59
N LYS A 29 -1.69 -22.71 -6.53
CA LYS A 29 -2.03 -22.87 -7.95
C LYS A 29 -3.06 -23.97 -8.19
N SER A 30 -3.13 -24.96 -7.29
CA SER A 30 -4.12 -26.04 -7.35
C SER A 30 -5.56 -25.55 -7.13
N LEU A 31 -5.75 -24.47 -6.37
CA LEU A 31 -7.06 -23.86 -6.15
C LEU A 31 -7.41 -22.83 -7.21
N TRP A 32 -6.43 -22.08 -7.68
CA TRP A 32 -6.63 -21.08 -8.72
C TRP A 32 -5.42 -21.03 -9.64
N LYS A 33 -5.59 -21.59 -10.82
CA LYS A 33 -4.52 -21.75 -11.82
C LYS A 33 -3.84 -20.44 -12.21
N ASP A 34 -4.61 -19.37 -12.33
CA ASP A 34 -4.14 -18.06 -12.79
C ASP A 34 -3.77 -17.10 -11.65
N ASN A 35 -3.69 -17.58 -10.41
CA ASN A 35 -3.46 -16.73 -9.25
C ASN A 35 -2.14 -15.93 -9.34
N ILE A 36 -1.08 -16.52 -9.87
CA ILE A 36 0.23 -15.86 -9.99
C ILE A 36 0.15 -14.71 -10.99
N THR A 37 -0.49 -14.94 -12.14
CA THR A 37 -0.70 -13.91 -13.16
C THR A 37 -1.58 -12.78 -12.62
N PHE A 38 -2.68 -13.13 -11.96
CA PHE A 38 -3.56 -12.13 -11.33
C PHE A 38 -2.82 -11.33 -10.26
N HIS A 39 -2.08 -12.00 -9.39
CA HIS A 39 -1.32 -11.36 -8.31
C HIS A 39 -0.29 -10.38 -8.87
N PHE A 40 0.46 -10.80 -9.90
CA PHE A 40 1.44 -9.94 -10.56
C PHE A 40 0.80 -8.65 -11.06
N TRP A 41 -0.27 -8.74 -11.85
CA TRP A 41 -0.91 -7.56 -12.39
C TRP A 41 -1.56 -6.70 -11.31
N TYR A 42 -2.17 -7.32 -10.31
CA TYR A 42 -2.74 -6.60 -9.17
C TYR A 42 -1.68 -5.74 -8.46
N VAL A 43 -0.53 -6.33 -8.14
CA VAL A 43 0.57 -5.63 -7.46
C VAL A 43 1.17 -4.55 -8.37
N MET A 44 1.38 -4.85 -9.65
CA MET A 44 1.96 -3.89 -10.59
C MET A 44 1.06 -2.67 -10.80
N ILE A 45 -0.25 -2.87 -10.90
CA ILE A 45 -1.20 -1.77 -11.04
C ILE A 45 -1.19 -0.88 -9.79
N ILE A 46 -1.23 -1.48 -8.60
CA ILE A 46 -1.15 -0.72 -7.34
C ILE A 46 0.15 0.07 -7.27
N PHE A 47 1.27 -0.56 -7.58
CA PHE A 47 2.59 0.08 -7.54
C PHE A 47 2.67 1.23 -8.55
N LEU A 48 2.15 1.03 -9.76
CA LEU A 48 2.10 2.07 -10.78
C LEU A 48 1.26 3.28 -10.34
N ILE A 49 0.10 3.03 -9.74
CA ILE A 49 -0.76 4.10 -9.20
C ILE A 49 0.02 4.91 -8.15
N GLN A 50 0.77 4.25 -7.28
CA GLN A 50 1.57 4.91 -6.25
C GLN A 50 2.70 5.75 -6.85
N ILE A 51 3.37 5.26 -7.88
CA ILE A 51 4.42 6.01 -8.58
C ILE A 51 3.82 7.25 -9.28
N ILE A 52 2.73 7.06 -9.99
CA ILE A 52 2.05 8.17 -10.68
C ILE A 52 1.64 9.23 -9.67
N TRP A 53 1.04 8.84 -8.57
CA TRP A 53 0.62 9.77 -7.53
C TRP A 53 1.81 10.50 -6.91
N GLY A 54 2.89 9.79 -6.58
CA GLY A 54 4.12 10.39 -6.07
C GLY A 54 4.69 11.43 -7.02
N THR A 55 4.61 11.16 -8.33
CA THR A 55 5.04 12.10 -9.38
C THR A 55 4.13 13.33 -9.43
N VAL A 56 2.81 13.14 -9.31
CA VAL A 56 1.83 14.24 -9.29
C VAL A 56 2.08 15.21 -8.13
N ILE A 57 2.44 14.69 -6.95
CA ILE A 57 2.69 15.54 -5.77
C ILE A 57 4.14 16.02 -5.66
N TYR A 58 5.03 15.61 -6.55
CA TYR A 58 6.44 15.99 -6.55
C TYR A 58 6.68 17.50 -6.47
N PRO A 59 5.93 18.38 -7.19
CA PRO A 59 6.15 19.80 -7.09
C PRO A 59 6.01 20.35 -5.66
N LYS A 60 5.22 19.69 -4.82
CA LYS A 60 5.01 20.09 -3.41
C LYS A 60 6.00 19.40 -2.47
N THR A 61 6.32 18.14 -2.70
CA THR A 61 7.18 17.35 -1.81
C THR A 61 8.67 17.54 -2.09
N LYS A 62 9.04 17.86 -3.34
CA LYS A 62 10.40 17.93 -3.84
C LYS A 62 11.18 16.60 -3.69
N LYS A 63 10.47 15.50 -3.49
CA LYS A 63 11.03 14.16 -3.37
C LYS A 63 10.21 13.20 -4.22
N ILE A 64 10.86 12.15 -4.73
CA ILE A 64 10.16 11.05 -5.40
C ILE A 64 9.65 10.12 -4.30
N GLU A 65 8.33 10.06 -4.13
CA GLU A 65 7.67 9.23 -3.12
C GLU A 65 6.83 8.16 -3.80
N ILE A 66 6.82 6.97 -3.21
CA ILE A 66 5.91 5.89 -3.60
C ILE A 66 4.84 5.82 -2.52
N ILE A 67 3.70 6.43 -2.78
CA ILE A 67 2.65 6.60 -1.79
C ILE A 67 1.26 6.39 -2.41
N CYS A 68 0.38 5.73 -1.66
CA CYS A 68 -1.00 5.51 -2.08
C CYS A 68 -1.80 6.83 -2.01
N PRO A 69 -2.58 7.17 -3.06
CA PRO A 69 -3.44 8.34 -3.02
C PRO A 69 -4.44 8.34 -1.85
N LEU A 70 -4.94 7.16 -1.47
CA LEU A 70 -5.86 7.03 -0.34
C LEU A 70 -5.18 7.41 0.98
N THR A 71 -3.90 7.08 1.14
CA THR A 71 -3.13 7.49 2.32
C THR A 71 -3.00 9.02 2.39
N THR A 72 -2.68 9.66 1.27
CA THR A 72 -2.61 11.11 1.19
C THR A 72 -3.95 11.76 1.53
N LEU A 73 -5.05 11.26 0.96
CA LEU A 73 -6.38 11.76 1.24
C LEU A 73 -6.74 11.61 2.72
N MET A 74 -6.44 10.47 3.32
CA MET A 74 -6.68 10.22 4.75
C MET A 74 -5.90 11.21 5.63
N GLN A 75 -4.65 11.45 5.32
CA GLN A 75 -3.81 12.41 6.07
C GLN A 75 -4.28 13.85 5.88
N ARG A 76 -4.73 14.21 4.69
CA ARG A 76 -5.36 15.53 4.44
C ARG A 76 -6.61 15.73 5.30
N LEU A 77 -7.44 14.72 5.43
CA LEU A 77 -8.63 14.75 6.28
C LEU A 77 -8.28 14.86 7.77
N ARG A 78 -7.10 14.38 8.15
CA ARG A 78 -6.56 14.54 9.51
C ARG A 78 -5.94 15.91 9.76
N GLY A 79 -5.85 16.77 8.74
CA GLY A 79 -5.31 18.12 8.83
C GLY A 79 -3.84 18.25 8.48
N TYR A 80 -3.20 17.21 7.94
CA TYR A 80 -1.80 17.27 7.51
C TYR A 80 -1.70 17.73 6.05
N GLU A 81 -0.88 18.73 5.80
CA GLU A 81 -0.57 19.17 4.45
C GLU A 81 0.28 18.13 3.70
N ILE A 82 0.28 18.19 2.36
CA ILE A 82 1.01 17.22 1.52
C ILE A 82 2.51 17.24 1.84
N GLU A 83 3.07 18.41 2.18
CA GLU A 83 4.47 18.59 2.51
C GLU A 83 4.87 18.08 3.90
N ASN A 84 3.90 17.72 4.75
CA ASN A 84 4.17 17.27 6.11
C ASN A 84 4.83 15.89 6.10
N GLU A 85 5.91 15.74 6.87
CA GLU A 85 6.65 14.48 6.98
C GLU A 85 5.81 13.31 7.47
N ARG A 86 4.75 13.56 8.22
CA ARG A 86 3.83 12.52 8.70
C ARG A 86 3.12 11.76 7.57
N ASN A 87 3.10 12.31 6.35
CA ASN A 87 2.57 11.61 5.18
C ASN A 87 3.52 10.49 4.70
N TYR A 88 4.80 10.54 5.09
CA TYR A 88 5.86 9.71 4.51
C TYR A 88 6.59 8.84 5.52
N ASN A 89 6.29 8.97 6.80
CA ASN A 89 6.95 8.22 7.88
C ASN A 89 6.11 7.05 8.40
N HIS A 90 4.92 6.85 7.84
CA HIS A 90 4.11 5.66 8.10
C HIS A 90 3.19 5.38 6.90
N SER A 91 2.77 4.13 6.77
CA SER A 91 1.87 3.68 5.72
C SER A 91 0.58 3.14 6.31
N PHE A 92 -0.41 2.87 5.45
CA PHE A 92 -1.61 2.17 5.88
C PHE A 92 -1.27 0.83 6.57
N THR A 93 -0.33 0.07 5.99
CA THR A 93 0.07 -1.23 6.55
C THR A 93 0.66 -1.07 7.95
N SER A 94 1.54 -0.09 8.17
CA SER A 94 2.10 0.16 9.51
C SER A 94 1.01 0.59 10.51
N GLU A 95 0.07 1.42 10.09
CA GLU A 95 -1.06 1.85 10.92
C GLU A 95 -1.99 0.68 11.27
N LEU A 96 -2.26 -0.20 10.31
CA LEU A 96 -3.04 -1.42 10.54
C LEU A 96 -2.36 -2.34 11.55
N LEU A 97 -1.03 -2.52 11.44
CA LEU A 97 -0.25 -3.31 12.37
C LEU A 97 -0.29 -2.71 13.79
N GLU A 98 -0.22 -1.39 13.92
CA GLU A 98 -0.38 -0.72 15.22
C GLU A 98 -1.75 -1.00 15.84
N LYS A 99 -2.82 -0.98 15.05
CA LYS A 99 -4.18 -1.33 15.52
C LYS A 99 -4.28 -2.78 15.98
N LEU A 100 -3.49 -3.67 15.39
CA LEU A 100 -3.39 -5.08 15.79
C LEU A 100 -2.39 -5.30 16.92
N LYS A 101 -1.86 -4.22 17.52
CA LYS A 101 -0.85 -4.23 18.58
C LYS A 101 0.47 -4.89 18.17
N ILE A 102 0.79 -4.87 16.89
CA ILE A 102 2.07 -5.33 16.36
C ILE A 102 2.95 -4.10 16.14
N LYS A 103 4.03 -3.98 16.94
CA LYS A 103 4.94 -2.83 16.90
C LYS A 103 6.09 -3.11 15.93
N LEU A 104 5.95 -2.64 14.68
CA LEU A 104 7.02 -2.66 13.69
C LEU A 104 7.34 -1.23 13.25
N LYS A 105 8.62 -0.93 13.11
CA LYS A 105 9.07 0.36 12.59
C LYS A 105 8.67 0.49 11.12
N TYR A 106 8.34 1.71 10.70
CA TYR A 106 7.97 2.00 9.31
C TYR A 106 9.01 1.47 8.31
N ASN A 107 10.30 1.64 8.59
CA ASN A 107 11.37 1.16 7.71
C ASN A 107 11.32 -0.35 7.49
N ILE A 108 11.00 -1.12 8.54
CA ILE A 108 10.87 -2.58 8.45
C ILE A 108 9.67 -2.96 7.59
N VAL A 109 8.53 -2.30 7.80
CA VAL A 109 7.32 -2.53 7.01
C VAL A 109 7.58 -2.20 5.52
N SER A 110 8.26 -1.09 5.24
CA SER A 110 8.62 -0.70 3.89
C SER A 110 9.52 -1.74 3.20
N VAL A 111 10.52 -2.26 3.90
CA VAL A 111 11.40 -3.32 3.38
C VAL A 111 10.61 -4.60 3.09
N ILE A 112 9.69 -4.99 3.97
CA ILE A 112 8.84 -6.17 3.77
C ILE A 112 7.99 -6.01 2.51
N ILE A 113 7.39 -4.84 2.30
CA ILE A 113 6.57 -4.57 1.12
C ILE A 113 7.42 -4.61 -0.16
N MET A 114 8.57 -3.96 -0.17
CA MET A 114 9.46 -3.97 -1.33
C MET A 114 9.95 -5.39 -1.66
N PHE A 115 10.27 -6.18 -0.63
CA PHE A 115 10.68 -7.57 -0.80
C PHE A 115 9.53 -8.43 -1.33
N SER A 116 8.30 -8.19 -0.87
CA SER A 116 7.12 -8.91 -1.37
C SER A 116 6.85 -8.62 -2.86
N ILE A 117 7.06 -7.38 -3.31
CA ILE A 117 6.95 -7.02 -4.73
C ILE A 117 7.97 -7.82 -5.55
N LEU A 118 9.20 -7.91 -5.07
CA LEU A 118 10.25 -8.69 -5.72
C LEU A 118 9.86 -10.17 -5.84
N ILE A 119 9.30 -10.74 -4.77
CA ILE A 119 8.82 -12.14 -4.79
C ILE A 119 7.73 -12.32 -5.85
N VAL A 120 6.77 -11.42 -5.93
CA VAL A 120 5.68 -11.48 -6.92
C VAL A 120 6.25 -11.46 -8.35
N VAL A 121 7.23 -10.61 -8.62
CA VAL A 121 7.90 -10.53 -9.92
C VAL A 121 8.61 -11.84 -10.24
N ILE A 122 9.36 -12.39 -9.28
CA ILE A 122 10.06 -13.68 -9.46
C ILE A 122 9.06 -14.80 -9.71
N GLN A 123 7.96 -14.86 -8.94
CA GLN A 123 6.92 -15.88 -9.15
C GLN A 123 6.34 -15.81 -10.57
N TYR A 124 6.07 -14.61 -11.06
CA TYR A 124 5.49 -14.44 -12.38
C TYR A 124 6.42 -14.92 -13.50
N PHE A 125 7.70 -14.54 -13.44
CA PHE A 125 8.63 -14.86 -14.52
C PHE A 125 9.21 -16.27 -14.45
N PHE A 126 9.32 -16.88 -13.28
CA PHE A 126 10.00 -18.16 -13.09
C PHE A 126 9.09 -19.33 -12.70
N PHE A 127 7.92 -19.08 -12.13
CA PHE A 127 7.03 -20.12 -11.60
C PHE A 127 5.60 -20.07 -12.17
N ASN A 128 5.35 -19.18 -13.07
CA ASN A 128 4.02 -19.05 -13.67
C ASN A 128 3.81 -20.10 -14.77
#